data_c18f0d22f6db3cd4fe7706543979dc82
#
_entry.id   c18f0d22f6db3cd4fe7706543979dc82
#
_cell.length_a   1.000
_cell.length_b   1.000
_cell.length_c   1.000
_cell.angle_alpha   90.00
_cell.angle_beta   90.00
_cell.angle_gamma   90.00
#
_symmetry.space_group_name_H-M   'P 1'
#
loop_
_entity.id
_entity.type
_entity.pdbx_description
1 polymer ?
#
loop_
_entity_poly.entity_id
_entity_poly.type
_entity_poly.pdbx_seq_one_letter_code
_entity_poly.pdbx_strand_id
1 'polypeptide(L)'
;KESSFCFLYENSVLFAGDREGEKEPSLTSRFYKIALDGGEADLAYTFPIPVSQVFPLKNGDLLVVGSTFPGFEDLYKGDRKLVKAYFDDKKKNEDYEVISQLPWWWNGGTYTRGAYESLFYYDAKKKSLTRLTDAGFNVSDVQLAEDQKTVYFSLLDVSVPRPAHFGGQDLYRIDLASRRQELVVKSRPDFVIATYALGKSFLLVMAADGKFGMNTDCDFYKLDYETLAVTPYAVYGEAIGSSVGCDVRHGGGQAFKMDGDVLYFISTRFDGAGLYKLEDGTVSPVLVRDGSVDCFDRKNGK
;
A
#
# COMPACT_ATOMS: atom_id res chain seq x y z
N LYS A 1 -13.56 -7.65 14.91
CA LYS A 1 -12.92 -6.38 14.50
C LYS A 1 -12.94 -6.32 13.00
N GLU A 2 -13.39 -5.20 12.43
CA GLU A 2 -13.55 -5.01 11.00
C GLU A 2 -12.48 -4.00 10.52
N SER A 3 -11.93 -4.23 9.32
CA SER A 3 -10.85 -3.41 8.75
C SER A 3 -10.79 -3.57 7.23
N SER A 4 -9.89 -2.85 6.58
CA SER A 4 -9.52 -3.03 5.16
C SER A 4 -10.73 -3.09 4.24
N PHE A 5 -11.50 -2.01 4.16
CA PHE A 5 -12.67 -1.95 3.29
C PHE A 5 -12.35 -1.38 1.90
N CYS A 6 -13.07 -1.86 0.89
CA CYS A 6 -13.12 -1.27 -0.44
C CYS A 6 -14.52 -1.34 -1.03
N PHE A 7 -14.82 -0.45 -1.97
CA PHE A 7 -16.06 -0.52 -2.73
C PHE A 7 -15.96 -1.58 -3.82
N LEU A 8 -16.97 -2.46 -3.85
CA LEU A 8 -17.19 -3.34 -4.99
C LEU A 8 -18.06 -2.62 -6.02
N TYR A 9 -17.89 -2.98 -7.29
CA TYR A 9 -18.84 -2.58 -8.32
C TYR A 9 -20.25 -3.00 -7.87
N GLU A 10 -21.27 -2.22 -8.18
CA GLU A 10 -22.67 -2.53 -7.88
C GLU A 10 -23.14 -2.30 -6.43
N ASN A 11 -22.82 -1.15 -5.84
CA ASN A 11 -23.38 -0.73 -4.56
C ASN A 11 -23.11 -1.66 -3.37
N SER A 12 -21.90 -2.20 -3.27
CA SER A 12 -21.50 -3.01 -2.14
C SER A 12 -20.15 -2.59 -1.58
N VAL A 13 -19.93 -2.88 -0.31
CA VAL A 13 -18.65 -2.74 0.37
C VAL A 13 -18.11 -4.12 0.70
N LEU A 14 -16.84 -4.33 0.42
CA LEU A 14 -16.06 -5.48 0.87
C LEU A 14 -15.20 -5.05 2.06
N PHE A 15 -15.16 -5.82 3.11
CA PHE A 15 -14.36 -5.53 4.30
C PHE A 15 -13.82 -6.80 4.93
N ALA A 16 -12.64 -6.70 5.55
CA ALA A 16 -12.06 -7.79 6.33
C ALA A 16 -12.75 -7.88 7.70
N GLY A 17 -13.04 -9.09 8.15
CA GLY A 17 -13.64 -9.31 9.46
C GLY A 17 -13.41 -10.73 9.96
N ASP A 18 -13.47 -10.88 11.28
CA ASP A 18 -13.49 -12.18 11.95
C ASP A 18 -14.81 -12.30 12.71
N ARG A 19 -15.77 -13.03 12.12
CA ARG A 19 -17.10 -13.24 12.68
C ARG A 19 -17.31 -14.66 13.20
N GLU A 20 -16.46 -15.60 12.80
CA GLU A 20 -16.67 -17.02 13.13
C GLU A 20 -15.85 -17.48 14.33
N GLY A 21 -14.85 -16.71 14.75
CA GLY A 21 -13.94 -17.07 15.83
C GLY A 21 -13.16 -18.36 15.53
N GLU A 22 -11.88 -18.28 15.29
CA GLU A 22 -11.08 -19.47 15.02
C GLU A 22 -10.73 -20.21 16.31
N LYS A 23 -10.97 -21.52 16.31
CA LYS A 23 -10.61 -22.40 17.44
C LYS A 23 -9.14 -22.78 17.45
N GLU A 24 -8.47 -22.65 16.29
CA GLU A 24 -7.05 -22.98 16.09
C GLU A 24 -6.32 -21.80 15.43
N PRO A 25 -5.01 -21.65 15.67
CA PRO A 25 -4.21 -20.62 15.00
C PRO A 25 -4.31 -20.74 13.48
N SER A 26 -4.64 -19.65 12.82
CA SER A 26 -4.85 -19.61 11.38
C SER A 26 -4.21 -18.36 10.78
N LEU A 27 -3.81 -18.45 9.51
CA LEU A 27 -3.36 -17.33 8.69
C LEU A 27 -4.48 -16.80 7.79
N THR A 28 -5.68 -17.36 7.90
CA THR A 28 -6.79 -17.11 7.00
C THR A 28 -7.34 -15.69 7.16
N SER A 29 -7.49 -14.98 6.05
CA SER A 29 -8.23 -13.72 6.00
C SER A 29 -9.62 -13.96 5.39
N ARG A 30 -10.65 -13.41 6.04
CA ARG A 30 -12.04 -13.49 5.59
C ARG A 30 -12.53 -12.10 5.22
N PHE A 31 -13.13 -12.00 4.04
CA PHE A 31 -13.74 -10.78 3.55
C PHE A 31 -15.23 -10.96 3.37
N TYR A 32 -15.98 -10.04 3.94
CA TYR A 32 -17.42 -10.02 3.91
C TYR A 32 -17.92 -8.92 2.98
N LYS A 33 -19.02 -9.18 2.30
CA LYS A 33 -19.69 -8.23 1.42
C LYS A 33 -21.00 -7.78 2.05
N ILE A 34 -21.25 -6.48 2.06
CA ILE A 34 -22.52 -5.88 2.46
C ILE A 34 -23.01 -4.91 1.37
N ALA A 35 -24.31 -4.91 1.10
CA ALA A 35 -24.91 -3.95 0.20
C ALA A 35 -25.00 -2.55 0.85
N LEU A 36 -24.90 -1.48 0.06
CA LEU A 36 -24.98 -0.10 0.57
C LEU A 36 -26.39 0.30 1.03
N ASP A 37 -27.41 -0.38 0.55
CA ASP A 37 -28.81 -0.19 0.96
C ASP A 37 -29.21 -0.95 2.23
N GLY A 38 -28.26 -1.69 2.83
CA GLY A 38 -28.44 -2.38 4.11
C GLY A 38 -28.46 -3.89 3.97
N GLY A 39 -28.88 -4.55 5.03
CA GLY A 39 -28.89 -6.02 5.16
C GLY A 39 -27.74 -6.56 6.02
N GLU A 40 -27.59 -7.88 6.03
CA GLU A 40 -26.48 -8.55 6.69
C GLU A 40 -25.32 -8.78 5.73
N ALA A 41 -24.11 -8.83 6.28
CA ALA A 41 -22.92 -9.09 5.49
C ALA A 41 -22.68 -10.59 5.32
N ASP A 42 -22.49 -11.02 4.10
CA ASP A 42 -22.17 -12.39 3.72
C ASP A 42 -20.67 -12.59 3.51
N LEU A 43 -20.17 -13.80 3.84
CA LEU A 43 -18.80 -14.19 3.53
C LEU A 43 -18.62 -14.28 2.01
N ALA A 44 -17.78 -13.39 1.47
CA ALA A 44 -17.54 -13.30 0.04
C ALA A 44 -16.25 -14.02 -0.40
N TYR A 45 -15.17 -13.80 0.34
CA TYR A 45 -13.85 -14.37 0.01
C TYR A 45 -13.12 -14.87 1.24
N THR A 46 -12.33 -15.93 1.04
CA THR A 46 -11.43 -16.48 2.04
C THR A 46 -10.06 -16.69 1.42
N PHE A 47 -9.04 -16.12 2.05
CA PHE A 47 -7.65 -16.23 1.61
C PHE A 47 -6.84 -17.02 2.63
N PRO A 48 -5.94 -17.93 2.22
CA PRO A 48 -5.17 -18.78 3.15
C PRO A 48 -3.96 -18.05 3.77
N ILE A 49 -3.87 -16.74 3.61
CA ILE A 49 -2.80 -15.86 4.13
C ILE A 49 -3.42 -14.60 4.73
N PRO A 50 -2.70 -13.88 5.59
CA PRO A 50 -3.07 -12.53 5.98
C PRO A 50 -3.09 -11.60 4.77
N VAL A 51 -4.18 -10.84 4.62
CA VAL A 51 -4.41 -9.90 3.51
C VAL A 51 -4.56 -8.50 4.07
N SER A 52 -3.75 -7.58 3.55
CA SER A 52 -3.75 -6.15 3.93
C SER A 52 -4.62 -5.29 3.01
N GLN A 53 -4.66 -5.61 1.70
CA GLN A 53 -5.42 -4.82 0.72
C GLN A 53 -6.03 -5.71 -0.36
N VAL A 54 -7.19 -5.30 -0.86
CA VAL A 54 -7.90 -5.94 -1.96
C VAL A 54 -8.36 -4.87 -2.96
N PHE A 55 -8.12 -5.12 -4.25
CA PHE A 55 -8.55 -4.26 -5.36
C PHE A 55 -9.45 -5.07 -6.30
N PRO A 56 -10.76 -4.78 -6.34
CA PRO A 56 -11.68 -5.43 -7.27
C PRO A 56 -11.38 -5.08 -8.72
N LEU A 57 -11.38 -6.09 -9.58
CA LEU A 57 -11.19 -5.93 -11.02
C LEU A 57 -12.55 -6.04 -11.74
N LYS A 58 -12.71 -5.35 -12.87
CA LYS A 58 -13.96 -5.32 -13.66
C LYS A 58 -14.42 -6.70 -14.17
N ASN A 59 -13.48 -7.65 -14.28
CA ASN A 59 -13.79 -9.03 -14.69
C ASN A 59 -14.29 -9.92 -13.53
N GLY A 60 -14.41 -9.36 -12.33
CA GLY A 60 -14.83 -10.06 -11.11
C GLY A 60 -13.71 -10.74 -10.33
N ASP A 61 -12.48 -10.72 -10.83
CA ASP A 61 -11.29 -11.16 -10.11
C ASP A 61 -10.79 -10.08 -9.15
N LEU A 62 -9.75 -10.38 -8.38
CA LEU A 62 -9.19 -9.44 -7.41
C LEU A 62 -7.66 -9.36 -7.55
N LEU A 63 -7.12 -8.17 -7.31
CA LEU A 63 -5.74 -8.05 -6.86
C LEU A 63 -5.72 -8.07 -5.33
N VAL A 64 -4.73 -8.74 -4.78
CA VAL A 64 -4.61 -8.94 -3.34
C VAL A 64 -3.18 -8.64 -2.92
N VAL A 65 -3.01 -7.81 -1.90
CA VAL A 65 -1.75 -7.63 -1.19
C VAL A 65 -1.83 -8.45 0.08
N GLY A 66 -0.88 -9.35 0.26
CA GLY A 66 -0.91 -10.27 1.38
C GLY A 66 0.48 -10.70 1.84
N SER A 67 0.55 -11.16 3.07
CA SER A 67 1.80 -11.47 3.74
C SER A 67 2.43 -12.75 3.20
N THR A 68 3.73 -12.69 3.02
CA THR A 68 4.60 -13.82 2.70
C THR A 68 5.61 -13.99 3.84
N PHE A 69 5.91 -15.23 4.17
CA PHE A 69 6.79 -15.57 5.29
C PHE A 69 8.03 -16.28 4.76
N PRO A 70 9.26 -15.83 5.12
CA PRO A 70 10.50 -16.47 4.71
C PRO A 70 10.53 -17.95 5.09
N GLY A 71 10.92 -18.81 4.15
CA GLY A 71 10.91 -20.27 4.31
C GLY A 71 9.54 -20.94 4.17
N PHE A 72 8.47 -20.15 4.06
CA PHE A 72 7.08 -20.59 3.91
C PHE A 72 6.36 -19.82 2.81
N GLU A 73 7.04 -19.44 1.76
CA GLU A 73 6.55 -18.54 0.70
C GLU A 73 5.33 -19.08 -0.03
N ASP A 74 5.09 -20.38 0.04
CA ASP A 74 3.98 -21.06 -0.65
C ASP A 74 2.71 -21.23 0.19
N LEU A 75 2.63 -20.64 1.39
CA LEU A 75 1.44 -20.67 2.25
C LEU A 75 0.17 -20.18 1.54
N TYR A 76 0.31 -19.25 0.58
CA TYR A 76 -0.81 -18.75 -0.22
C TYR A 76 -1.52 -19.82 -1.05
N LYS A 77 -0.92 -20.99 -1.26
CA LYS A 77 -1.53 -22.14 -1.94
C LYS A 77 -2.52 -22.91 -1.05
N GLY A 78 -2.55 -22.61 0.24
CA GLY A 78 -3.51 -23.20 1.19
C GLY A 78 -3.21 -24.64 1.57
N ASP A 79 -1.96 -25.11 1.42
CA ASP A 79 -1.55 -26.44 1.83
C ASP A 79 -1.57 -26.56 3.37
N ARG A 80 -2.46 -27.39 3.89
CA ARG A 80 -2.63 -27.61 5.35
C ARG A 80 -1.37 -28.16 6.02
N LYS A 81 -0.56 -28.95 5.31
CA LYS A 81 0.71 -29.49 5.87
C LYS A 81 1.72 -28.35 6.03
N LEU A 82 1.79 -27.46 5.07
CA LEU A 82 2.69 -26.30 5.12
C LEU A 82 2.23 -25.33 6.21
N VAL A 83 0.93 -25.06 6.34
CA VAL A 83 0.37 -24.24 7.42
C VAL A 83 0.72 -24.83 8.79
N LYS A 84 0.54 -26.14 8.96
CA LYS A 84 0.93 -26.83 10.20
C LYS A 84 2.42 -26.69 10.46
N ALA A 85 3.27 -26.92 9.47
CA ALA A 85 4.73 -26.78 9.60
C ALA A 85 5.14 -25.37 10.03
N TYR A 86 4.49 -24.32 9.49
CA TYR A 86 4.71 -22.93 9.90
C TYR A 86 4.41 -22.72 11.40
N PHE A 87 3.27 -23.20 11.89
CA PHE A 87 2.91 -23.05 13.31
C PHE A 87 3.77 -23.93 14.23
N ASP A 88 4.16 -25.12 13.79
CA ASP A 88 5.09 -25.97 14.52
C ASP A 88 6.48 -25.31 14.64
N ASP A 89 6.98 -24.69 13.56
CA ASP A 89 8.22 -23.93 13.57
C ASP A 89 8.13 -22.72 14.49
N LYS A 90 7.06 -21.95 14.38
CA LYS A 90 6.79 -20.80 15.25
C LYS A 90 6.78 -21.17 16.73
N LYS A 91 6.14 -22.31 17.07
CA LYS A 91 6.08 -22.83 18.43
C LYS A 91 7.46 -23.32 18.91
N LYS A 92 8.19 -24.03 18.06
CA LYS A 92 9.55 -24.51 18.39
C LYS A 92 10.51 -23.38 18.72
N ASN A 93 10.31 -22.21 18.09
CA ASN A 93 11.19 -21.06 18.22
C ASN A 93 10.57 -19.95 19.08
N GLU A 94 9.60 -20.25 19.98
CA GLU A 94 8.89 -19.26 20.77
C GLU A 94 9.74 -18.53 21.81
N ASP A 95 10.84 -19.17 22.26
CA ASP A 95 11.72 -18.65 23.31
C ASP A 95 12.75 -17.63 22.81
N TYR A 96 12.89 -17.43 21.48
CA TYR A 96 13.84 -16.49 20.91
C TYR A 96 13.40 -15.92 19.57
N GLU A 97 13.95 -14.78 19.21
CA GLU A 97 13.74 -14.14 17.90
C GLU A 97 15.08 -13.91 17.19
N VAL A 98 15.15 -14.28 15.92
CA VAL A 98 16.30 -13.97 15.07
C VAL A 98 16.02 -12.66 14.34
N ILE A 99 16.77 -11.62 14.69
CA ILE A 99 16.62 -10.29 14.11
C ILE A 99 17.67 -10.13 13.02
N SER A 100 17.25 -10.07 11.77
CA SER A 100 18.13 -9.91 10.60
C SER A 100 17.92 -8.59 9.87
N GLN A 101 16.89 -7.82 10.22
CA GLN A 101 16.55 -6.57 9.56
C GLN A 101 15.88 -5.58 10.50
N LEU A 102 15.87 -4.29 10.12
CA LEU A 102 15.16 -3.20 10.79
C LEU A 102 14.03 -2.67 9.89
N PRO A 103 12.88 -2.28 10.47
CA PRO A 103 12.48 -2.47 11.86
C PRO A 103 12.11 -3.94 12.13
N TRP A 104 12.47 -4.41 13.30
CA TRP A 104 12.16 -5.77 13.75
C TRP A 104 10.88 -5.84 14.60
N TRP A 105 10.38 -4.69 15.01
CA TRP A 105 9.21 -4.55 15.87
C TRP A 105 8.45 -3.26 15.56
N TRP A 106 7.13 -3.27 15.74
CA TRP A 106 6.26 -2.10 15.57
C TRP A 106 5.45 -1.84 16.82
N ASN A 107 5.22 -0.57 17.13
CA ASN A 107 4.35 -0.18 18.24
C ASN A 107 2.91 -0.68 17.97
N GLY A 108 2.35 -1.42 18.94
CA GLY A 108 1.06 -2.08 18.80
C GLY A 108 1.06 -3.39 18.00
N GLY A 109 2.22 -3.82 17.53
CA GLY A 109 2.44 -5.08 16.82
C GLY A 109 3.32 -6.06 17.59
N THR A 110 3.89 -6.99 16.85
CA THR A 110 4.86 -7.97 17.36
C THR A 110 6.12 -7.95 16.50
N TYR A 111 7.00 -8.91 16.72
CA TYR A 111 8.16 -9.12 15.87
C TYR A 111 7.75 -9.38 14.42
N THR A 112 8.43 -8.74 13.47
CA THR A 112 8.16 -8.87 12.03
C THR A 112 8.51 -10.26 11.49
N ARG A 113 9.50 -10.92 12.09
CA ARG A 113 10.02 -12.23 11.68
C ARG A 113 10.37 -12.34 10.20
N GLY A 114 10.75 -11.21 9.61
CA GLY A 114 11.05 -11.13 8.19
C GLY A 114 9.86 -11.24 7.26
N ALA A 115 8.62 -11.21 7.77
CA ALA A 115 7.42 -11.19 6.92
C ALA A 115 7.41 -9.94 6.03
N TYR A 116 6.96 -10.12 4.80
CA TYR A 116 6.85 -9.06 3.80
C TYR A 116 5.59 -9.22 2.98
N GLU A 117 5.13 -8.13 2.37
CA GLU A 117 3.94 -8.12 1.52
C GLU A 117 4.28 -8.52 0.08
N SER A 118 3.43 -9.32 -0.52
CA SER A 118 3.50 -9.70 -1.94
C SER A 118 2.21 -9.36 -2.66
N LEU A 119 2.30 -9.14 -3.97
CA LEU A 119 1.15 -8.93 -4.83
C LEU A 119 0.67 -10.27 -5.42
N PHE A 120 -0.64 -10.51 -5.34
CA PHE A 120 -1.29 -11.71 -5.87
C PHE A 120 -2.45 -11.35 -6.79
N TYR A 121 -2.70 -12.22 -7.76
CA TYR A 121 -3.92 -12.26 -8.54
C TYR A 121 -4.82 -13.37 -8.02
N TYR A 122 -6.06 -13.04 -7.69
CA TYR A 122 -7.07 -14.00 -7.27
C TYR A 122 -8.07 -14.23 -8.41
N ASP A 123 -8.07 -15.45 -8.95
CA ASP A 123 -9.06 -15.93 -9.93
C ASP A 123 -10.33 -16.34 -9.14
N ALA A 124 -11.39 -15.55 -9.26
CA ALA A 124 -12.63 -15.76 -8.51
C ALA A 124 -13.37 -17.05 -8.90
N LYS A 125 -13.20 -17.51 -10.16
CA LYS A 125 -13.83 -18.75 -10.65
C LYS A 125 -13.11 -19.97 -10.12
N LYS A 126 -11.77 -19.96 -10.12
CA LYS A 126 -10.93 -21.05 -9.59
C LYS A 126 -10.75 -21.00 -8.09
N LYS A 127 -11.09 -19.88 -7.47
CA LYS A 127 -10.84 -19.59 -6.04
C LYS A 127 -9.38 -19.83 -5.65
N SER A 128 -8.45 -19.32 -6.47
CA SER A 128 -7.02 -19.53 -6.31
C SER A 128 -6.23 -18.26 -6.44
N LEU A 129 -5.18 -18.13 -5.60
CA LEU A 129 -4.18 -17.08 -5.67
C LEU A 129 -3.03 -17.49 -6.59
N THR A 130 -2.52 -16.53 -7.36
CA THR A 130 -1.26 -16.64 -8.09
C THR A 130 -0.40 -15.48 -7.68
N ARG A 131 0.82 -15.73 -7.20
CA ARG A 131 1.77 -14.66 -6.87
C ARG A 131 2.23 -13.96 -8.14
N LEU A 132 2.24 -12.63 -8.11
CA LEU A 132 2.67 -11.78 -9.23
C LEU A 132 4.09 -11.25 -9.04
N THR A 133 4.54 -11.08 -7.80
CA THR A 133 5.90 -10.60 -7.46
C THR A 133 6.76 -11.74 -6.95
N ASP A 134 8.06 -11.68 -7.19
CA ASP A 134 9.00 -12.70 -6.74
C ASP A 134 9.11 -12.73 -5.22
N ALA A 135 9.52 -13.87 -4.68
CA ALA A 135 9.83 -14.02 -3.26
C ALA A 135 11.06 -13.18 -2.89
N GLY A 136 11.08 -12.65 -1.67
CA GLY A 136 12.17 -11.79 -1.20
C GLY A 136 12.01 -10.30 -1.54
N PHE A 137 10.85 -9.90 -2.09
CA PHE A 137 10.54 -8.51 -2.38
C PHE A 137 9.30 -8.06 -1.61
N ASN A 138 9.46 -7.02 -0.81
CA ASN A 138 8.34 -6.39 -0.11
C ASN A 138 7.66 -5.37 -1.02
N VAL A 139 6.36 -5.53 -1.19
CA VAL A 139 5.49 -4.66 -1.99
C VAL A 139 4.80 -3.65 -1.08
N SER A 140 4.71 -2.41 -1.51
CA SER A 140 3.92 -1.36 -0.86
C SER A 140 3.32 -0.39 -1.90
N ASP A 141 2.54 0.57 -1.45
CA ASP A 141 1.96 1.65 -2.26
C ASP A 141 1.28 1.16 -3.55
N VAL A 142 0.52 0.06 -3.47
CA VAL A 142 -0.11 -0.53 -4.65
C VAL A 142 -1.24 0.37 -5.15
N GLN A 143 -1.17 0.73 -6.43
CA GLN A 143 -2.20 1.51 -7.11
C GLN A 143 -2.58 0.84 -8.43
N LEU A 144 -3.88 0.61 -8.62
CA LEU A 144 -4.44 0.09 -9.86
C LEU A 144 -4.76 1.26 -10.79
N ALA A 145 -4.22 1.24 -12.01
CA ALA A 145 -4.51 2.26 -13.01
C ALA A 145 -5.99 2.21 -13.47
N GLU A 146 -6.50 3.32 -14.00
CA GLU A 146 -7.89 3.41 -14.47
C GLU A 146 -8.23 2.41 -15.59
N ASP A 147 -7.23 2.01 -16.38
CA ASP A 147 -7.38 0.98 -17.42
C ASP A 147 -7.67 -0.41 -16.84
N GLN A 148 -7.46 -0.61 -15.53
CA GLN A 148 -7.59 -1.88 -14.82
C GLN A 148 -6.75 -3.03 -15.40
N LYS A 149 -5.67 -2.68 -16.10
CA LYS A 149 -4.72 -3.62 -16.69
C LYS A 149 -3.33 -3.45 -16.12
N THR A 150 -3.00 -2.23 -15.71
CA THR A 150 -1.69 -1.86 -15.21
C THR A 150 -1.77 -1.61 -13.71
N VAL A 151 -0.86 -2.22 -12.96
CA VAL A 151 -0.70 -2.00 -11.51
C VAL A 151 0.67 -1.41 -11.27
N TYR A 152 0.70 -0.32 -10.54
CA TYR A 152 1.94 0.30 -10.05
C TYR A 152 2.14 -0.08 -8.58
N PHE A 153 3.36 -0.27 -8.17
CA PHE A 153 3.71 -0.59 -6.78
C PHE A 153 5.16 -0.23 -6.48
N SER A 154 5.42 0.09 -5.24
CA SER A 154 6.77 0.23 -4.71
C SER A 154 7.32 -1.13 -4.30
N LEU A 155 8.62 -1.36 -4.53
CA LEU A 155 9.26 -2.64 -4.29
C LEU A 155 10.59 -2.47 -3.56
N LEU A 156 10.77 -3.22 -2.48
CA LEU A 156 11.98 -3.28 -1.68
C LEU A 156 12.52 -4.72 -1.66
N ASP A 157 13.77 -4.90 -2.08
CA ASP A 157 14.48 -6.17 -1.92
C ASP A 157 14.82 -6.40 -0.44
N VAL A 158 14.17 -7.37 0.19
CA VAL A 158 14.37 -7.72 1.60
C VAL A 158 15.38 -8.84 1.80
N SER A 159 15.90 -9.43 0.71
CA SER A 159 16.94 -10.46 0.75
C SER A 159 18.32 -9.87 1.12
N VAL A 160 18.49 -8.57 0.89
CA VAL A 160 19.72 -7.85 1.23
C VAL A 160 19.56 -7.16 2.58
N PRO A 161 20.35 -7.52 3.61
CA PRO A 161 20.36 -6.79 4.87
C PRO A 161 20.68 -5.32 4.62
N ARG A 162 19.74 -4.42 4.91
CA ARG A 162 19.97 -2.98 4.80
C ARG A 162 20.12 -2.38 6.18
N PRO A 163 21.16 -1.58 6.43
CA PRO A 163 21.16 -0.73 7.60
C PRO A 163 20.03 0.26 7.43
N ALA A 164 19.02 0.16 8.32
CA ALA A 164 17.89 1.05 8.48
C ALA A 164 17.51 1.89 7.23
N HIS A 165 16.51 1.51 6.52
CA HIS A 165 15.64 2.28 5.59
C HIS A 165 16.18 3.54 4.88
N PHE A 166 17.46 3.67 4.65
CA PHE A 166 18.05 4.84 3.99
C PHE A 166 17.96 4.80 2.46
N GLY A 167 17.40 3.76 1.89
CA GLY A 167 17.12 3.70 0.47
C GLY A 167 15.61 3.72 0.24
N GLY A 168 15.12 4.59 -0.59
CA GLY A 168 13.75 4.55 -1.06
C GLY A 168 13.44 3.21 -1.74
N GLN A 169 12.17 2.98 -1.96
CA GLN A 169 11.70 1.82 -2.71
C GLN A 169 11.74 2.12 -4.20
N ASP A 170 12.06 1.12 -5.01
CA ASP A 170 11.99 1.25 -6.46
C ASP A 170 10.52 1.19 -6.91
N LEU A 171 10.15 1.99 -7.89
CA LEU A 171 8.81 1.98 -8.47
C LEU A 171 8.74 1.02 -9.64
N TYR A 172 7.81 0.10 -9.59
CA TYR A 172 7.53 -0.89 -10.62
C TYR A 172 6.12 -0.77 -11.17
N ARG A 173 5.90 -1.34 -12.36
CA ARG A 173 4.57 -1.63 -12.88
C ARG A 173 4.49 -3.07 -13.37
N ILE A 174 3.29 -3.63 -13.37
CA ILE A 174 2.98 -4.93 -13.93
C ILE A 174 1.75 -4.84 -14.83
N ASP A 175 1.84 -5.41 -16.03
CA ASP A 175 0.70 -5.65 -16.88
C ASP A 175 0.01 -6.95 -16.45
N LEU A 176 -1.26 -6.90 -16.09
CA LEU A 176 -2.00 -8.03 -15.52
C LEU A 176 -2.26 -9.15 -16.54
N ALA A 177 -2.30 -8.85 -17.83
CA ALA A 177 -2.56 -9.84 -18.87
C ALA A 177 -1.31 -10.66 -19.17
N SER A 178 -0.19 -10.00 -19.41
CA SER A 178 1.09 -10.64 -19.71
C SER A 178 1.86 -11.06 -18.45
N ARG A 179 1.51 -10.49 -17.29
CA ARG A 179 2.24 -10.61 -16.01
C ARG A 179 3.68 -10.10 -16.08
N ARG A 180 3.98 -9.27 -17.08
CA ARG A 180 5.29 -8.68 -17.26
C ARG A 180 5.48 -7.56 -16.25
N GLN A 181 6.47 -7.71 -15.39
CA GLN A 181 6.92 -6.69 -14.45
C GLN A 181 8.01 -5.83 -15.09
N GLU A 182 7.96 -4.53 -14.86
CA GLU A 182 8.90 -3.56 -15.39
C GLU A 182 9.29 -2.54 -14.32
N LEU A 183 10.59 -2.24 -14.22
CA LEU A 183 11.09 -1.14 -13.41
C LEU A 183 10.71 0.18 -14.08
N VAL A 184 10.01 1.03 -13.35
CA VAL A 184 9.58 2.36 -13.81
C VAL A 184 10.59 3.42 -13.41
N VAL A 185 10.93 3.48 -12.11
CA VAL A 185 11.95 4.41 -11.58
C VAL A 185 12.72 3.70 -10.47
N LYS A 186 14.04 3.84 -10.53
CA LYS A 186 14.94 3.36 -9.48
C LYS A 186 15.19 4.46 -8.47
N SER A 187 15.02 4.13 -7.19
CA SER A 187 15.42 4.99 -6.09
C SER A 187 16.95 5.06 -5.99
N ARG A 188 17.48 6.24 -5.70
CA ARG A 188 18.91 6.51 -5.56
C ARG A 188 19.15 7.43 -4.38
N PRO A 189 20.38 7.53 -3.86
CA PRO A 189 20.67 8.44 -2.74
C PRO A 189 20.32 9.91 -2.99
N ASP A 190 20.43 10.37 -4.25
CA ASP A 190 20.05 11.71 -4.69
C ASP A 190 18.59 11.83 -5.15
N PHE A 191 17.85 10.73 -5.15
CA PHE A 191 16.45 10.65 -5.57
C PHE A 191 15.74 9.52 -4.83
N VAL A 192 15.43 9.75 -3.56
CA VAL A 192 14.77 8.78 -2.69
C VAL A 192 13.26 8.88 -2.88
N ILE A 193 12.67 7.88 -3.52
CA ILE A 193 11.23 7.85 -3.75
C ILE A 193 10.53 7.56 -2.42
N ALA A 194 9.66 8.49 -2.00
CA ALA A 194 8.81 8.31 -0.82
C ALA A 194 7.46 7.69 -1.19
N THR A 195 6.82 8.19 -2.24
CA THR A 195 5.53 7.69 -2.74
C THR A 195 5.26 8.27 -4.15
N TYR A 196 4.11 7.91 -4.72
CA TYR A 196 3.69 8.39 -6.03
C TYR A 196 2.16 8.46 -6.13
N ALA A 197 1.65 9.13 -7.16
CA ALA A 197 0.22 9.23 -7.44
C ALA A 197 -0.05 9.12 -8.94
N LEU A 198 -1.08 8.35 -9.32
CA LEU A 198 -1.44 8.15 -10.72
C LEU A 198 -2.32 9.31 -11.20
N GLY A 199 -1.78 10.18 -12.05
CA GLY A 199 -2.54 11.18 -12.80
C GLY A 199 -3.07 10.60 -14.12
N LYS A 200 -3.86 11.40 -14.82
CA LYS A 200 -4.42 10.99 -16.11
C LYS A 200 -3.37 10.98 -17.21
N SER A 201 -2.51 11.98 -17.28
CA SER A 201 -1.52 12.16 -18.36
C SER A 201 -0.09 11.81 -17.93
N PHE A 202 0.18 11.75 -16.63
CA PHE A 202 1.51 11.45 -16.09
C PHE A 202 1.38 10.84 -14.70
N LEU A 203 2.42 10.14 -14.27
CA LEU A 203 2.57 9.70 -12.89
C LEU A 203 3.35 10.78 -12.12
N LEU A 204 2.84 11.18 -10.96
CA LEU A 204 3.52 12.10 -10.07
C LEU A 204 4.35 11.30 -9.07
N VAL A 205 5.67 11.56 -9.03
CA VAL A 205 6.58 10.98 -8.05
C VAL A 205 6.89 12.04 -7.00
N MET A 206 6.81 11.65 -5.73
CA MET A 206 7.24 12.44 -4.59
C MET A 206 8.56 11.85 -4.11
N ALA A 207 9.64 12.61 -4.25
CA ALA A 207 10.98 12.15 -3.94
C ALA A 207 11.81 13.24 -3.26
N ALA A 208 12.73 12.80 -2.42
CA ALA A 208 13.64 13.67 -1.68
C ALA A 208 15.09 13.42 -2.08
N ASP A 209 15.93 14.44 -1.99
CA ASP A 209 17.38 14.28 -1.98
C ASP A 209 17.80 13.73 -0.61
N GLY A 210 18.31 12.50 -0.59
CA GLY A 210 18.78 11.85 0.65
C GLY A 210 20.02 12.47 1.29
N LYS A 211 20.56 13.55 0.72
CA LYS A 211 21.76 14.24 1.19
C LYS A 211 21.69 14.67 2.66
N PHE A 212 20.50 15.05 3.12
CA PHE A 212 20.28 15.50 4.52
C PHE A 212 19.70 14.40 5.43
N GLY A 213 19.60 13.15 4.95
CA GLY A 213 19.13 12.03 5.72
C GLY A 213 17.62 11.75 5.55
N MET A 214 17.05 11.02 6.51
CA MET A 214 15.70 10.44 6.39
C MET A 214 14.54 11.45 6.43
N ASN A 215 14.73 12.60 7.03
CA ASN A 215 13.66 13.59 7.27
C ASN A 215 13.72 14.75 6.29
N THR A 216 14.14 14.49 5.07
CA THR A 216 14.12 15.49 4.00
C THR A 216 12.74 15.50 3.36
N ASP A 217 12.14 16.68 3.26
CA ASP A 217 10.86 16.86 2.58
C ASP A 217 10.96 16.56 1.09
N CYS A 218 9.86 16.08 0.51
CA CYS A 218 9.82 15.67 -0.88
C CYS A 218 9.49 16.85 -1.79
N ASP A 219 10.11 16.84 -2.97
CA ASP A 219 9.69 17.60 -4.12
C ASP A 219 8.85 16.75 -5.08
N PHE A 220 8.22 17.40 -6.04
CA PHE A 220 7.34 16.77 -7.01
C PHE A 220 8.03 16.64 -8.37
N TYR A 221 7.89 15.46 -8.97
CA TYR A 221 8.44 15.12 -10.28
C TYR A 221 7.35 14.51 -11.15
N LYS A 222 7.33 14.86 -12.44
CA LYS A 222 6.49 14.17 -13.44
C LYS A 222 7.26 13.02 -14.04
N LEU A 223 6.58 11.90 -14.16
CA LEU A 223 7.03 10.75 -14.93
C LEU A 223 6.08 10.55 -16.11
N ASP A 224 6.62 10.57 -17.30
CA ASP A 224 5.90 10.28 -18.54
C ASP A 224 5.61 8.78 -18.64
N TYR A 225 4.35 8.39 -18.91
CA TYR A 225 3.93 7.01 -18.94
C TYR A 225 4.52 6.16 -20.07
N GLU A 226 4.90 6.80 -21.19
CA GLU A 226 5.42 6.11 -22.38
C GLU A 226 6.95 6.02 -22.34
N THR A 227 7.61 7.13 -22.09
CA THR A 227 9.08 7.23 -22.13
C THR A 227 9.74 6.89 -20.82
N LEU A 228 8.99 6.86 -19.71
CA LEU A 228 9.46 6.74 -18.34
C LEU A 228 10.45 7.82 -17.92
N ALA A 229 10.49 8.92 -18.66
CA ALA A 229 11.33 10.07 -18.33
C ALA A 229 10.79 10.79 -17.10
N VAL A 230 11.68 11.04 -16.12
CA VAL A 230 11.38 11.80 -14.91
C VAL A 230 11.90 13.22 -15.07
N THR A 231 11.03 14.21 -14.85
CA THR A 231 11.36 15.63 -14.90
C THR A 231 10.90 16.37 -13.64
N PRO A 232 11.67 17.33 -13.12
CA PRO A 232 11.19 18.18 -12.01
C PRO A 232 9.87 18.86 -12.38
N TYR A 233 8.95 18.92 -11.40
CA TYR A 233 7.65 19.55 -11.62
C TYR A 233 7.40 20.72 -10.68
N ALA A 234 7.64 20.54 -9.39
CA ALA A 234 7.56 21.61 -8.40
C ALA A 234 8.50 21.33 -7.23
N VAL A 235 9.17 22.38 -6.77
CA VAL A 235 9.89 22.38 -5.50
C VAL A 235 8.88 22.82 -4.43
N TYR A 236 8.77 22.06 -3.35
CA TYR A 236 7.80 22.36 -2.30
C TYR A 236 8.45 22.65 -0.95
N GLY A 237 9.37 21.80 -0.50
CA GLY A 237 10.17 22.01 0.71
C GLY A 237 9.37 22.02 2.01
N GLU A 238 8.23 21.38 2.04
CA GLU A 238 7.35 21.27 3.21
C GLU A 238 6.82 19.82 3.35
N ALA A 239 6.44 19.43 4.56
CA ALA A 239 5.94 18.09 4.83
C ALA A 239 4.62 17.79 4.11
N ILE A 240 4.55 16.65 3.42
CA ILE A 240 3.32 16.11 2.83
C ILE A 240 2.67 15.16 3.84
N GLY A 241 1.39 15.38 4.12
CA GLY A 241 0.64 14.66 5.14
C GLY A 241 0.37 15.51 6.38
N SER A 242 -0.38 14.93 7.33
CA SER A 242 -0.66 15.58 8.62
C SER A 242 0.23 14.99 9.70
N SER A 243 1.11 15.80 10.25
CA SER A 243 1.93 15.49 11.44
C SER A 243 1.33 16.05 12.72
N VAL A 244 0.18 16.72 12.63
CA VAL A 244 -0.54 17.24 13.82
C VAL A 244 -1.34 16.10 14.41
N GLY A 245 -1.02 15.70 15.62
CA GLY A 245 -1.65 14.56 16.27
C GLY A 245 -1.75 14.74 17.80
N CYS A 246 -2.60 13.92 18.41
CA CYS A 246 -2.69 13.76 19.85
C CYS A 246 -3.18 12.35 20.20
N ASP A 247 -3.11 11.96 21.46
CA ASP A 247 -3.44 10.62 21.96
C ASP A 247 -4.88 10.19 21.67
N VAL A 248 -5.79 11.14 21.44
CA VAL A 248 -7.22 10.90 21.19
C VAL A 248 -7.62 11.10 19.73
N ARG A 249 -6.68 11.47 18.87
CA ARG A 249 -6.97 11.72 17.47
C ARG A 249 -6.87 10.42 16.68
N HIS A 250 -7.98 10.03 16.09
CA HIS A 250 -8.02 8.94 15.10
C HIS A 250 -7.59 9.51 13.74
N GLY A 251 -6.30 9.48 13.47
CA GLY A 251 -5.77 9.80 12.16
C GLY A 251 -6.13 8.72 11.13
N GLY A 252 -5.66 8.86 9.89
CA GLY A 252 -5.75 7.79 8.89
C GLY A 252 -6.62 8.12 7.68
N GLY A 253 -6.91 9.38 7.44
CA GLY A 253 -7.44 9.81 6.15
C GLY A 253 -6.37 9.78 5.05
N GLN A 254 -6.81 9.81 3.80
CA GLN A 254 -5.94 9.90 2.64
C GLN A 254 -5.16 11.23 2.67
N ALA A 255 -3.83 11.14 2.64
CA ALA A 255 -2.96 12.32 2.70
C ALA A 255 -2.88 13.06 1.37
N PHE A 256 -3.08 12.37 0.24
CA PHE A 256 -3.04 12.94 -1.10
C PHE A 256 -3.92 12.15 -2.08
N LYS A 257 -4.41 12.81 -3.13
CA LYS A 257 -5.22 12.21 -4.18
C LYS A 257 -5.13 13.02 -5.48
N MET A 258 -5.02 12.31 -6.60
CA MET A 258 -5.17 12.92 -7.93
C MET A 258 -6.64 13.03 -8.31
N ASP A 259 -7.01 14.17 -8.93
CA ASP A 259 -8.26 14.38 -9.67
C ASP A 259 -7.88 14.88 -11.07
N GLY A 260 -7.88 14.01 -12.05
CA GLY A 260 -7.20 14.24 -13.34
C GLY A 260 -5.69 14.35 -13.18
N ASP A 261 -5.13 15.50 -13.53
CA ASP A 261 -3.71 15.80 -13.38
C ASP A 261 -3.41 16.82 -12.26
N VAL A 262 -4.39 17.08 -11.41
CA VAL A 262 -4.24 17.93 -10.24
C VAL A 262 -4.07 17.08 -9.00
N LEU A 263 -2.97 17.27 -8.27
CA LEU A 263 -2.79 16.64 -6.96
C LEU A 263 -3.47 17.51 -5.89
N TYR A 264 -4.32 16.92 -5.09
CA TYR A 264 -4.78 17.46 -3.82
C TYR A 264 -4.04 16.75 -2.70
N PHE A 265 -3.55 17.51 -1.69
CA PHE A 265 -2.77 16.91 -0.61
C PHE A 265 -2.86 17.73 0.67
N ILE A 266 -2.75 17.02 1.78
CA ILE A 266 -2.60 17.63 3.10
C ILE A 266 -1.13 17.98 3.29
N SER A 267 -0.86 19.13 3.87
CA SER A 267 0.49 19.53 4.26
C SER A 267 0.46 20.16 5.64
N THR A 268 1.41 19.74 6.47
CA THR A 268 1.61 20.30 7.79
C THR A 268 2.49 21.54 7.67
N ARG A 269 2.03 22.66 8.24
CA ARG A 269 2.80 23.89 8.40
C ARG A 269 2.65 24.40 9.83
N PHE A 270 3.75 24.54 10.53
CA PHE A 270 3.78 24.95 11.95
C PHE A 270 2.89 24.05 12.81
N ASP A 271 1.83 24.57 13.39
CA ASP A 271 0.90 23.93 14.32
C ASP A 271 -0.42 23.44 13.67
N GLY A 272 -0.55 23.59 12.37
CA GLY A 272 -1.74 23.20 11.60
C GLY A 272 -1.45 22.33 10.40
N ALA A 273 -2.49 21.69 9.87
CA ALA A 273 -2.43 20.96 8.59
C ALA A 273 -3.54 21.44 7.67
N GLY A 274 -3.14 21.98 6.51
CA GLY A 274 -4.06 22.49 5.49
C GLY A 274 -4.19 21.55 4.30
N LEU A 275 -5.24 21.76 3.50
CA LEU A 275 -5.40 21.13 2.20
C LEU A 275 -4.87 22.06 1.11
N TYR A 276 -4.02 21.53 0.27
CA TYR A 276 -3.40 22.21 -0.85
C TYR A 276 -3.66 21.48 -2.16
N LYS A 277 -3.42 22.15 -3.28
CA LYS A 277 -3.38 21.53 -4.60
C LYS A 277 -2.09 21.90 -5.32
N LEU A 278 -1.59 20.96 -6.13
CA LEU A 278 -0.54 21.15 -7.10
C LEU A 278 -1.14 21.04 -8.50
N GLU A 279 -1.09 22.13 -9.24
CA GLU A 279 -1.60 22.25 -10.60
C GLU A 279 -0.60 23.07 -11.43
N ASP A 280 -0.25 22.63 -12.62
CA ASP A 280 0.71 23.27 -13.52
C ASP A 280 2.02 23.72 -12.85
N GLY A 281 2.57 22.85 -12.00
CA GLY A 281 3.82 23.11 -11.27
C GLY A 281 3.70 24.10 -10.10
N THR A 282 2.49 24.54 -9.78
CA THR A 282 2.24 25.53 -8.73
C THR A 282 1.43 24.93 -7.58
N VAL A 283 1.94 25.05 -6.37
CA VAL A 283 1.22 24.69 -5.16
C VAL A 283 0.41 25.89 -4.67
N SER A 284 -0.88 25.68 -4.41
CA SER A 284 -1.79 26.69 -3.89
C SER A 284 -2.70 26.14 -2.80
N PRO A 285 -3.11 26.98 -1.83
CA PRO A 285 -4.00 26.55 -0.76
C PRO A 285 -5.42 26.31 -1.29
N VAL A 286 -6.09 25.26 -0.77
CA VAL A 286 -7.51 24.96 -1.01
C VAL A 286 -8.31 25.25 0.26
N LEU A 287 -7.84 24.73 1.40
CA LEU A 287 -8.45 24.98 2.71
C LEU A 287 -7.33 25.11 3.75
N VAL A 288 -7.11 26.32 4.20
CA VAL A 288 -6.15 26.62 5.29
C VAL A 288 -6.89 27.45 6.33
N ARG A 289 -7.00 26.89 7.53
CA ARG A 289 -7.67 27.50 8.70
C ARG A 289 -6.89 27.15 9.94
N ASP A 290 -7.23 27.77 11.05
CA ASP A 290 -6.74 27.33 12.36
C ASP A 290 -7.22 25.89 12.61
N GLY A 291 -6.27 25.02 12.97
CA GLY A 291 -6.50 23.60 13.18
C GLY A 291 -5.93 22.70 12.07
N SER A 292 -6.52 21.53 11.90
CA SER A 292 -5.99 20.52 11.00
C SER A 292 -7.03 19.85 10.16
N VAL A 293 -6.72 19.66 8.88
CA VAL A 293 -7.43 18.76 7.97
C VAL A 293 -6.93 17.35 8.23
N ASP A 294 -7.81 16.45 8.62
CA ASP A 294 -7.47 15.06 8.94
C ASP A 294 -7.64 14.11 7.77
N CYS A 295 -8.65 14.37 6.95
CA CYS A 295 -8.95 13.61 5.74
C CYS A 295 -9.71 14.48 4.75
N PHE A 296 -9.66 14.08 3.50
CA PHE A 296 -10.48 14.63 2.43
C PHE A 296 -10.78 13.55 1.40
N ASP A 297 -11.76 13.78 0.58
CA ASP A 297 -11.96 13.02 -0.64
C ASP A 297 -12.27 13.99 -1.80
N ARG A 298 -11.92 13.57 -3.00
CA ARG A 298 -12.13 14.35 -4.21
C ARG A 298 -12.38 13.46 -5.41
N LYS A 299 -13.38 13.81 -6.21
CA LYS A 299 -13.68 13.10 -7.46
C LYS A 299 -14.43 14.02 -8.42
N ASN A 300 -13.97 14.10 -9.67
CA ASN A 300 -14.65 14.85 -10.75
C ASN A 300 -14.95 16.32 -10.37
N GLY A 301 -13.98 17.00 -9.78
CA GLY A 301 -14.12 18.42 -9.44
C GLY A 301 -14.93 18.73 -8.16
N LYS A 302 -15.39 17.70 -7.43
CA LYS A 302 -16.18 17.84 -6.19
C LYS A 302 -15.43 17.31 -4.98
#